data_43abc27a48f7a4df9041aff20c430966
#
_entry.id   43abc27a48f7a4df9041aff20c430966
#
_cell.length_a   1.000
_cell.length_b   1.000
_cell.length_c   1.000
_cell.angle_alpha   90.00
_cell.angle_beta   90.00
_cell.angle_gamma   90.00
#
_symmetry.space_group_name_H-M   'P 1'
#
loop_
_entity.id
_entity.type
_entity.pdbx_description
1 polymer ?
#
loop_
_entity_poly.entity_id
_entity_poly.type
_entity_poly.pdbx_seq_one_letter_code
_entity_poly.pdbx_strand_id
1 'polypeptide(L)'
;RDLAERQEEERRKNLAAQMVAGELPQDIAGRVYELLLKPDKNSTEWKALNDAASEVRMSPLRLMMKLGAVPDAFTWHVESFYRTNFPKGKGFTQAASEVPAAPGDLPEAAVEAFSVDDSSTTEIDDAASVTHLDGGRSRIGIHIAAPALIMPRGSVADESARSRMSTVYAPGMKTTMLPESWIERTSLDEGKCVPCVSLYVTVDDETMAVQSTETRVEKITVKHNLRYDLIHEEVTPEAIENGTLTVPCAHEI
;
A
#
# COMPACT_ATOMS: atom_id res chain seq x y z
N ARG A 1 45.11 -22.28 17.48
CA ARG A 1 44.29 -21.10 17.84
C ARG A 1 44.95 -19.82 17.31
N ASP A 2 46.20 -19.61 17.60
CA ASP A 2 46.96 -18.42 17.18
C ASP A 2 47.13 -18.29 15.64
N LEU A 3 47.31 -19.42 14.92
CA LEU A 3 47.42 -19.40 13.46
C LEU A 3 46.09 -19.01 12.76
N ALA A 4 44.97 -19.54 13.23
CA ALA A 4 43.65 -19.22 12.68
C ALA A 4 43.29 -17.74 12.95
N GLU A 5 43.60 -17.22 14.13
CA GLU A 5 43.36 -15.83 14.49
C GLU A 5 44.19 -14.87 13.61
N ARG A 6 45.44 -15.23 13.31
CA ARG A 6 46.28 -14.44 12.37
C ARG A 6 45.75 -14.46 10.94
N GLN A 7 45.28 -15.61 10.47
CA GLN A 7 44.69 -15.73 9.13
C GLN A 7 43.42 -14.88 8.99
N GLU A 8 42.56 -14.88 10.00
CA GLU A 8 41.35 -14.03 10.01
C GLU A 8 41.68 -12.54 10.06
N GLU A 9 42.68 -12.13 10.82
CA GLU A 9 43.12 -10.73 10.85
C GLU A 9 43.75 -10.29 9.52
N GLU A 10 44.53 -11.15 8.88
CA GLU A 10 45.08 -10.86 7.56
C GLU A 10 43.98 -10.77 6.50
N ARG A 11 42.99 -11.67 6.53
CA ARG A 11 41.81 -11.63 5.68
C ARG A 11 41.01 -10.31 5.87
N ARG A 12 40.78 -9.90 7.13
CA ARG A 12 40.13 -8.62 7.46
C ARG A 12 40.86 -7.44 6.82
N LYS A 13 42.18 -7.36 7.00
CA LYS A 13 43.00 -6.28 6.44
C LYS A 13 42.97 -6.26 4.90
N ASN A 14 43.02 -7.43 4.28
CA ASN A 14 42.94 -7.55 2.82
C ASN A 14 41.59 -7.09 2.27
N LEU A 15 40.47 -7.51 2.87
CA LEU A 15 39.13 -7.06 2.48
C LEU A 15 38.98 -5.54 2.65
N ALA A 16 39.47 -4.99 3.76
CA ALA A 16 39.41 -3.54 3.98
C ALA A 16 40.24 -2.78 2.95
N ALA A 17 41.46 -3.23 2.64
CA ALA A 17 42.33 -2.59 1.66
C ALA A 17 41.72 -2.60 0.24
N GLN A 18 41.08 -3.69 -0.19
CA GLN A 18 40.35 -3.74 -1.47
C GLN A 18 39.25 -2.66 -1.52
N MET A 19 38.42 -2.54 -0.46
CA MET A 19 37.34 -1.53 -0.43
C MET A 19 37.88 -0.10 -0.40
N VAL A 20 38.96 0.17 0.29
CA VAL A 20 39.66 1.48 0.28
C VAL A 20 40.18 1.79 -1.11
N ALA A 21 40.70 0.79 -1.83
CA ALA A 21 41.17 0.91 -3.21
C ALA A 21 40.03 1.09 -4.24
N GLY A 22 38.77 0.98 -3.85
CA GLY A 22 37.60 1.13 -4.72
C GLY A 22 37.10 -0.17 -5.32
N GLU A 23 37.52 -1.31 -4.80
CA GLU A 23 37.11 -2.64 -5.26
C GLU A 23 36.10 -3.26 -4.29
N LEU A 24 35.05 -3.89 -4.81
CA LEU A 24 34.06 -4.62 -4.00
C LEU A 24 34.50 -6.09 -3.87
N PRO A 25 34.94 -6.56 -2.66
CA PRO A 25 35.33 -7.94 -2.48
C PRO A 25 34.15 -8.90 -2.70
N GLN A 26 34.39 -10.04 -3.33
CA GLN A 26 33.37 -11.06 -3.59
C GLN A 26 32.72 -11.60 -2.31
N ASP A 27 33.50 -11.76 -1.26
CA ASP A 27 33.05 -12.20 0.07
C ASP A 27 32.00 -11.24 0.69
N ILE A 28 32.01 -9.98 0.25
CA ILE A 28 31.09 -8.93 0.71
C ILE A 28 29.95 -8.73 -0.26
N ALA A 29 30.17 -8.81 -1.57
CA ALA A 29 29.21 -8.50 -2.62
C ALA A 29 27.87 -9.24 -2.46
N GLY A 30 27.89 -10.53 -2.14
CA GLY A 30 26.69 -11.34 -1.93
C GLY A 30 25.97 -11.13 -0.59
N ARG A 31 26.59 -10.41 0.34
CA ARG A 31 26.11 -10.26 1.74
C ARG A 31 25.87 -8.81 2.17
N VAL A 32 25.88 -7.87 1.24
CA VAL A 32 25.80 -6.43 1.52
C VAL A 32 24.63 -6.07 2.43
N TYR A 33 23.43 -6.52 2.08
CA TYR A 33 22.23 -6.22 2.88
C TYR A 33 22.22 -6.90 4.24
N GLU A 34 22.76 -8.13 4.34
CA GLU A 34 22.94 -8.80 5.63
C GLU A 34 23.88 -8.01 6.54
N LEU A 35 25.03 -7.62 6.00
CA LEU A 35 26.04 -6.84 6.73
C LEU A 35 25.54 -5.46 7.17
N LEU A 36 24.68 -4.83 6.37
CA LEU A 36 24.18 -3.48 6.69
C LEU A 36 22.91 -3.48 7.55
N LEU A 37 22.02 -4.49 7.43
CA LEU A 37 20.73 -4.53 8.15
C LEU A 37 20.82 -5.28 9.49
N LYS A 38 21.49 -6.42 9.51
CA LYS A 38 21.59 -7.29 10.68
C LYS A 38 23.02 -7.83 10.82
N PRO A 39 24.02 -6.96 11.04
CA PRO A 39 25.40 -7.38 11.05
C PRO A 39 25.70 -8.30 12.22
N ASP A 40 26.41 -9.41 11.94
CA ASP A 40 27.24 -10.02 12.96
C ASP A 40 28.50 -9.17 13.17
N LYS A 41 28.50 -8.39 14.25
CA LYS A 41 29.60 -7.48 14.58
C LYS A 41 30.92 -8.17 14.86
N ASN A 42 30.91 -9.49 15.05
CA ASN A 42 32.10 -10.29 15.25
C ASN A 42 32.69 -10.84 13.94
N SER A 43 31.91 -10.82 12.86
CA SER A 43 32.36 -11.32 11.55
C SER A 43 33.53 -10.52 11.00
N THR A 44 34.41 -11.18 10.30
CA THR A 44 35.57 -10.59 9.63
C THR A 44 35.15 -9.56 8.59
N GLU A 45 34.08 -9.86 7.84
CA GLU A 45 33.52 -9.00 6.80
C GLU A 45 32.96 -7.69 7.37
N TRP A 46 32.20 -7.77 8.51
CA TRP A 46 31.70 -6.55 9.17
C TRP A 46 32.82 -5.68 9.70
N LYS A 47 33.82 -6.28 10.34
CA LYS A 47 35.00 -5.54 10.85
C LYS A 47 35.78 -4.91 9.71
N ALA A 48 36.01 -5.63 8.60
CA ALA A 48 36.68 -5.11 7.42
C ALA A 48 35.94 -3.93 6.80
N LEU A 49 34.59 -4.03 6.69
CA LEU A 49 33.76 -2.97 6.17
C LEU A 49 33.85 -1.69 7.04
N ASN A 50 33.81 -1.84 8.36
CA ASN A 50 33.94 -0.70 9.26
C ASN A 50 35.33 -0.07 9.24
N ASP A 51 36.38 -0.87 9.13
CA ASP A 51 37.75 -0.37 9.00
C ASP A 51 37.90 0.46 7.73
N ALA A 52 37.46 -0.09 6.58
CA ALA A 52 37.49 0.61 5.31
C ALA A 52 36.66 1.90 5.33
N ALA A 53 35.43 1.82 5.87
CA ALA A 53 34.54 2.98 5.98
C ALA A 53 35.16 4.09 6.85
N SER A 54 35.80 3.71 7.96
CA SER A 54 36.50 4.65 8.85
C SER A 54 37.69 5.30 8.16
N GLU A 55 38.50 4.52 7.41
CA GLU A 55 39.67 5.02 6.70
C GLU A 55 39.28 6.05 5.61
N VAL A 56 38.23 5.75 4.85
CA VAL A 56 37.73 6.70 3.82
C VAL A 56 36.77 7.76 4.36
N ARG A 57 36.53 7.79 5.66
CA ARG A 57 35.64 8.74 6.37
C ARG A 57 34.21 8.75 5.84
N MET A 58 33.66 7.57 5.58
CA MET A 58 32.28 7.36 5.13
C MET A 58 31.52 6.45 6.10
N SER A 59 30.19 6.48 6.04
CA SER A 59 29.42 5.39 6.65
C SER A 59 29.53 4.10 5.82
N PRO A 60 29.39 2.91 6.44
CA PRO A 60 29.38 1.64 5.72
C PRO A 60 28.42 1.63 4.50
N LEU A 61 27.21 2.18 4.65
CA LEU A 61 26.25 2.28 3.56
C LEU A 61 26.77 3.16 2.40
N ARG A 62 27.32 4.34 2.72
CA ARG A 62 27.87 5.22 1.69
C ARG A 62 29.06 4.60 0.96
N LEU A 63 29.89 3.83 1.67
CA LEU A 63 30.97 3.09 1.03
C LEU A 63 30.42 2.02 0.09
N MET A 64 29.41 1.25 0.50
CA MET A 64 28.78 0.25 -0.37
C MET A 64 28.10 0.88 -1.60
N MET A 65 27.50 2.05 -1.46
CA MET A 65 26.98 2.81 -2.59
C MET A 65 28.10 3.26 -3.54
N LYS A 66 29.19 3.76 -3.01
CA LYS A 66 30.37 4.18 -3.80
C LYS A 66 31.00 3.02 -4.56
N LEU A 67 31.02 1.82 -3.98
CA LEU A 67 31.52 0.60 -4.60
C LEU A 67 30.52 -0.06 -5.56
N GLY A 68 29.34 0.53 -5.76
CA GLY A 68 28.30 0.02 -6.66
C GLY A 68 27.53 -1.20 -6.13
N ALA A 69 27.73 -1.59 -4.87
CA ALA A 69 27.01 -2.70 -4.24
C ALA A 69 25.55 -2.35 -3.87
N VAL A 70 25.28 -1.06 -3.66
CA VAL A 70 23.95 -0.49 -3.47
C VAL A 70 23.80 0.63 -4.49
N PRO A 71 22.87 0.55 -5.45
CA PRO A 71 22.77 1.50 -6.56
C PRO A 71 22.50 2.94 -6.10
N ASP A 72 21.55 3.11 -5.20
CA ASP A 72 21.09 4.42 -4.69
C ASP A 72 20.32 4.28 -3.36
N ALA A 73 19.99 5.43 -2.77
CA ALA A 73 19.28 5.47 -1.49
C ALA A 73 17.83 4.92 -1.58
N PHE A 74 17.15 5.15 -2.69
CA PHE A 74 15.80 4.62 -2.90
C PHE A 74 15.82 3.09 -2.91
N THR A 75 16.69 2.49 -3.73
CA THR A 75 16.87 1.04 -3.79
C THR A 75 17.24 0.46 -2.43
N TRP A 76 18.13 1.14 -1.68
CA TRP A 76 18.47 0.73 -0.32
C TRP A 76 17.23 0.66 0.59
N HIS A 77 16.42 1.71 0.62
CA HIS A 77 15.24 1.75 1.49
C HIS A 77 14.18 0.72 1.10
N VAL A 78 13.91 0.57 -0.19
CA VAL A 78 12.94 -0.42 -0.71
C VAL A 78 13.38 -1.85 -0.41
N GLU A 79 14.62 -2.19 -0.75
CA GLU A 79 15.16 -3.53 -0.49
C GLU A 79 15.26 -3.84 1.01
N SER A 80 15.65 -2.86 1.82
CA SER A 80 15.68 -2.99 3.28
C SER A 80 14.29 -3.26 3.85
N PHE A 81 13.28 -2.54 3.36
CA PHE A 81 11.89 -2.76 3.73
C PHE A 81 11.42 -4.18 3.38
N TYR A 82 11.67 -4.63 2.15
CA TYR A 82 11.26 -5.97 1.73
C TYR A 82 11.98 -7.09 2.51
N ARG A 83 13.28 -6.98 2.69
CA ARG A 83 14.06 -7.98 3.44
C ARG A 83 13.66 -8.06 4.91
N THR A 84 13.23 -6.95 5.49
CA THR A 84 12.79 -6.89 6.88
C THR A 84 11.37 -7.42 7.07
N ASN A 85 10.44 -7.00 6.21
CA ASN A 85 9.02 -7.27 6.39
C ASN A 85 8.51 -8.46 5.57
N PHE A 86 9.22 -8.84 4.51
CA PHE A 86 8.86 -9.95 3.62
C PHE A 86 10.02 -10.94 3.46
N PRO A 87 10.49 -11.57 4.56
CA PRO A 87 11.67 -12.46 4.51
C PRO A 87 11.47 -13.69 3.63
N LYS A 88 10.21 -14.07 3.35
CA LYS A 88 9.83 -15.17 2.45
C LYS A 88 9.51 -14.71 1.03
N GLY A 89 9.73 -13.43 0.72
CA GLY A 89 9.35 -12.80 -0.55
C GLY A 89 8.02 -12.05 -0.49
N LYS A 90 7.87 -11.05 -1.36
CA LYS A 90 6.69 -10.17 -1.43
C LYS A 90 5.54 -10.71 -2.27
N GLY A 91 5.73 -11.80 -3.00
CA GLY A 91 4.71 -12.43 -3.81
C GLY A 91 3.60 -13.07 -2.99
N PHE A 92 2.51 -13.39 -3.64
CA PHE A 92 1.42 -14.21 -3.09
C PHE A 92 1.50 -15.63 -3.63
N THR A 93 1.02 -16.59 -2.85
CA THR A 93 0.82 -17.95 -3.34
C THR A 93 -0.41 -18.02 -4.23
N GLN A 94 -0.51 -19.04 -5.08
CA GLN A 94 -1.71 -19.27 -5.89
C GLN A 94 -2.96 -19.41 -5.00
N ALA A 95 -2.86 -20.17 -3.90
CA ALA A 95 -3.96 -20.36 -2.96
C ALA A 95 -4.43 -19.05 -2.28
N ALA A 96 -3.52 -18.08 -2.06
CA ALA A 96 -3.90 -16.77 -1.56
C ALA A 96 -4.62 -15.92 -2.62
N SER A 97 -4.39 -16.21 -3.91
CA SER A 97 -4.96 -15.47 -5.03
C SER A 97 -6.30 -16.05 -5.51
N GLU A 98 -6.75 -17.16 -4.96
CA GLU A 98 -8.06 -17.76 -5.26
C GLU A 98 -9.17 -16.96 -4.57
N VAL A 99 -10.08 -16.40 -5.37
CA VAL A 99 -11.22 -15.60 -4.88
C VAL A 99 -12.50 -16.41 -4.98
N PRO A 100 -13.17 -16.74 -3.87
CA PRO A 100 -14.46 -17.42 -3.89
C PRO A 100 -15.55 -16.55 -4.52
N ALA A 101 -16.68 -17.17 -4.84
CA ALA A 101 -17.87 -16.43 -5.25
C ALA A 101 -18.40 -15.57 -4.10
N ALA A 102 -18.88 -14.37 -4.41
CA ALA A 102 -19.56 -13.53 -3.43
C ALA A 102 -20.87 -14.21 -2.97
N PRO A 103 -21.31 -13.96 -1.69
CA PRO A 103 -22.60 -14.43 -1.23
C PRO A 103 -23.72 -13.97 -2.16
N GLY A 104 -24.55 -14.92 -2.62
CA GLY A 104 -25.60 -14.66 -3.60
C GLY A 104 -26.82 -13.93 -3.04
N ASP A 105 -26.99 -13.95 -1.73
CA ASP A 105 -28.16 -13.47 -1.00
C ASP A 105 -28.03 -12.02 -0.46
N LEU A 106 -26.90 -11.35 -0.73
CA LEU A 106 -26.75 -9.96 -0.34
C LEU A 106 -27.70 -9.06 -1.16
N PRO A 107 -28.51 -8.19 -0.51
CA PRO A 107 -29.35 -7.25 -1.20
C PRO A 107 -28.51 -6.28 -2.03
N GLU A 108 -29.03 -5.82 -3.14
CA GLU A 108 -28.44 -4.74 -3.93
C GLU A 108 -29.13 -3.43 -3.59
N ALA A 109 -28.35 -2.41 -3.22
CA ALA A 109 -28.89 -1.10 -2.89
C ALA A 109 -29.22 -0.33 -4.17
N ALA A 110 -30.42 0.27 -4.18
CA ALA A 110 -30.85 1.15 -5.27
C ALA A 110 -30.31 2.58 -5.01
N VAL A 111 -29.00 2.77 -5.15
CA VAL A 111 -28.31 4.05 -4.97
C VAL A 111 -27.47 4.39 -6.20
N GLU A 112 -27.27 5.66 -6.45
CA GLU A 112 -26.31 6.15 -7.45
C GLU A 112 -24.99 6.47 -6.73
N ALA A 113 -24.14 5.45 -6.59
CA ALA A 113 -22.87 5.61 -5.90
C ALA A 113 -21.79 6.13 -6.83
N PHE A 114 -20.92 6.97 -6.28
CA PHE A 114 -19.72 7.48 -6.96
C PHE A 114 -18.52 7.48 -6.00
N SER A 115 -17.32 7.37 -6.54
CA SER A 115 -16.08 7.57 -5.77
C SER A 115 -15.34 8.83 -6.25
N VAL A 116 -14.44 9.34 -5.41
CA VAL A 116 -13.55 10.45 -5.76
C VAL A 116 -12.14 10.06 -5.36
N ASP A 117 -11.30 9.80 -6.34
CA ASP A 117 -9.95 9.24 -6.17
C ASP A 117 -8.91 10.00 -6.99
N ASP A 118 -7.64 9.79 -6.71
CA ASP A 118 -6.54 10.20 -7.59
C ASP A 118 -6.53 9.35 -8.87
N SER A 119 -6.11 9.92 -10.01
CA SER A 119 -6.04 9.19 -11.29
C SER A 119 -5.11 7.97 -11.26
N SER A 120 -4.18 7.92 -10.32
CA SER A 120 -3.26 6.78 -10.13
C SER A 120 -3.86 5.68 -9.24
N THR A 121 -5.01 5.90 -8.60
CA THR A 121 -5.65 4.92 -7.72
C THR A 121 -6.16 3.72 -8.51
N THR A 122 -5.76 2.53 -8.09
CA THR A 122 -6.15 1.25 -8.68
C THR A 122 -6.98 0.37 -7.73
N GLU A 123 -7.08 0.74 -6.45
CA GLU A 123 -7.90 0.11 -5.43
C GLU A 123 -8.88 1.16 -4.92
N ILE A 124 -10.15 1.02 -5.27
CA ILE A 124 -11.20 1.95 -4.84
C ILE A 124 -11.93 1.28 -3.68
N ASP A 125 -11.69 1.79 -2.49
CA ASP A 125 -12.17 1.18 -1.24
C ASP A 125 -13.42 1.86 -0.70
N ASP A 126 -13.70 3.09 -1.11
CA ASP A 126 -14.84 3.87 -0.64
C ASP A 126 -15.59 4.55 -1.79
N ALA A 127 -16.88 4.69 -1.59
CA ALA A 127 -17.79 5.43 -2.46
C ALA A 127 -18.85 6.14 -1.62
N ALA A 128 -19.46 7.16 -2.20
CA ALA A 128 -20.55 7.89 -1.60
C ALA A 128 -21.81 7.80 -2.46
N SER A 129 -22.96 8.04 -1.85
CA SER A 129 -24.22 8.31 -2.56
C SER A 129 -25.05 9.35 -1.82
N VAL A 130 -25.86 10.10 -2.53
CA VAL A 130 -26.83 11.01 -1.94
C VAL A 130 -28.20 10.70 -2.52
N THR A 131 -29.21 10.63 -1.66
CA THR A 131 -30.61 10.45 -2.06
C THR A 131 -31.43 11.53 -1.38
N HIS A 132 -32.01 12.42 -2.15
CA HIS A 132 -32.95 13.43 -1.64
C HIS A 132 -34.26 12.76 -1.25
N LEU A 133 -34.72 13.05 -0.04
CA LEU A 133 -35.93 12.51 0.55
C LEU A 133 -37.00 13.59 0.68
N ASP A 134 -38.25 13.20 0.82
CA ASP A 134 -39.32 14.15 1.10
C ASP A 134 -39.11 14.90 2.43
N GLY A 135 -39.58 16.16 2.48
CA GLY A 135 -39.57 16.98 3.70
C GLY A 135 -38.22 17.62 4.01
N GLY A 136 -37.43 17.97 3.00
CA GLY A 136 -36.15 18.70 3.17
C GLY A 136 -35.10 17.88 3.91
N ARG A 137 -34.92 16.66 3.49
CA ARG A 137 -33.93 15.70 4.07
C ARG A 137 -33.14 15.05 2.97
N SER A 138 -31.91 14.78 3.25
CA SER A 138 -31.04 13.97 2.39
C SER A 138 -30.49 12.75 3.14
N ARG A 139 -30.37 11.66 2.43
CA ARG A 139 -29.73 10.43 2.90
C ARG A 139 -28.39 10.26 2.22
N ILE A 140 -27.34 10.44 2.97
CA ILE A 140 -25.95 10.27 2.54
C ILE A 140 -25.55 8.82 2.80
N GLY A 141 -25.10 8.12 1.77
CA GLY A 141 -24.51 6.78 1.88
C GLY A 141 -22.99 6.87 1.83
N ILE A 142 -22.33 6.17 2.74
CA ILE A 142 -20.88 5.94 2.75
C ILE A 142 -20.69 4.44 2.61
N HIS A 143 -20.08 4.03 1.50
CA HIS A 143 -19.96 2.62 1.11
C HIS A 143 -18.50 2.22 1.14
N ILE A 144 -18.17 1.20 1.92
CA ILE A 144 -16.81 0.68 2.06
C ILE A 144 -16.74 -0.73 1.47
N ALA A 145 -15.83 -0.94 0.54
CA ALA A 145 -15.56 -2.25 -0.03
C ALA A 145 -15.30 -3.28 1.08
N ALA A 146 -15.93 -4.45 0.98
CA ALA A 146 -15.88 -5.44 2.05
C ALA A 146 -15.35 -6.80 1.57
N PRO A 147 -14.05 -6.92 1.25
CA PRO A 147 -13.45 -8.19 0.85
C PRO A 147 -13.65 -9.29 1.90
N ALA A 148 -13.77 -8.92 3.18
CA ALA A 148 -14.01 -9.86 4.27
C ALA A 148 -15.35 -10.60 4.17
N LEU A 149 -16.33 -10.08 3.43
CA LEU A 149 -17.60 -10.79 3.17
C LEU A 149 -17.43 -12.00 2.23
N ILE A 150 -16.36 -11.98 1.43
CA ILE A 150 -16.03 -13.04 0.48
C ILE A 150 -14.92 -13.94 1.04
N MET A 151 -14.06 -13.38 1.89
CA MET A 151 -12.86 -14.04 2.39
C MET A 151 -13.16 -14.94 3.60
N PRO A 152 -13.03 -16.27 3.49
CA PRO A 152 -13.21 -17.14 4.65
C PRO A 152 -12.12 -16.84 5.70
N ARG A 153 -12.57 -16.66 6.94
CA ARG A 153 -11.66 -16.45 8.07
C ARG A 153 -10.73 -17.66 8.24
N GLY A 154 -9.42 -17.40 8.38
CA GLY A 154 -8.40 -18.44 8.49
C GLY A 154 -7.99 -19.05 7.15
N SER A 155 -8.53 -18.56 6.02
CA SER A 155 -8.03 -18.95 4.70
C SER A 155 -6.61 -18.44 4.45
N VAL A 156 -5.93 -18.99 3.44
CA VAL A 156 -4.58 -18.54 3.04
C VAL A 156 -4.57 -17.06 2.65
N ALA A 157 -5.65 -16.57 2.05
CA ALA A 157 -5.82 -15.15 1.74
C ALA A 157 -5.93 -14.29 3.01
N ASP A 158 -6.79 -14.70 3.98
CA ASP A 158 -6.94 -14.01 5.28
C ASP A 158 -5.63 -13.98 6.07
N GLU A 159 -4.90 -15.09 6.13
CA GLU A 159 -3.60 -15.14 6.80
C GLU A 159 -2.55 -14.25 6.12
N SER A 160 -2.57 -14.20 4.78
CA SER A 160 -1.70 -13.31 4.01
C SER A 160 -2.02 -11.85 4.30
N ALA A 161 -3.31 -11.48 4.27
CA ALA A 161 -3.78 -10.13 4.58
C ALA A 161 -3.40 -9.72 6.01
N ARG A 162 -3.61 -10.60 6.99
CA ARG A 162 -3.22 -10.38 8.40
C ARG A 162 -1.72 -10.14 8.57
N SER A 163 -0.90 -10.90 7.84
CA SER A 163 0.56 -10.76 7.93
C SER A 163 1.05 -9.43 7.37
N ARG A 164 0.34 -8.88 6.39
CA ARG A 164 0.66 -7.60 5.72
C ARG A 164 0.02 -6.39 6.40
N MET A 165 -1.16 -6.54 6.97
CA MET A 165 -1.96 -5.55 7.71
C MET A 165 -2.47 -4.36 6.88
N SER A 166 -1.79 -3.95 5.83
CA SER A 166 -2.19 -2.82 4.98
C SER A 166 -1.50 -2.87 3.62
N THR A 167 -1.99 -2.11 2.66
CA THR A 167 -1.25 -1.72 1.48
C THR A 167 -0.25 -0.63 1.86
N VAL A 168 1.00 -0.77 1.46
CA VAL A 168 2.07 0.20 1.74
C VAL A 168 2.37 1.00 0.49
N TYR A 169 2.29 2.30 0.62
CA TYR A 169 2.62 3.27 -0.43
C TYR A 169 3.92 4.00 -0.08
N ALA A 170 4.82 4.08 -1.06
CA ALA A 170 6.00 4.93 -1.00
C ALA A 170 6.27 5.49 -2.41
N PRO A 171 7.04 6.57 -2.55
CA PRO A 171 7.37 7.11 -3.88
C PRO A 171 7.91 6.02 -4.81
N GLY A 172 7.22 5.78 -5.93
CA GLY A 172 7.59 4.75 -6.91
C GLY A 172 7.40 3.29 -6.46
N MET A 173 6.72 3.04 -5.33
CA MET A 173 6.48 1.70 -4.80
C MET A 173 5.07 1.57 -4.23
N LYS A 174 4.39 0.48 -4.61
CA LYS A 174 3.15 0.01 -3.98
C LYS A 174 3.30 -1.47 -3.62
N THR A 175 2.96 -1.82 -2.39
CA THR A 175 2.94 -3.22 -1.93
C THR A 175 1.58 -3.51 -1.32
N THR A 176 0.76 -4.27 -2.03
CA THR A 176 -0.64 -4.49 -1.69
C THR A 176 -0.81 -5.45 -0.51
N MET A 177 -1.86 -5.23 0.28
CA MET A 177 -2.28 -6.16 1.33
C MET A 177 -2.85 -7.45 0.74
N LEU A 178 -3.61 -7.35 -0.33
CA LEU A 178 -4.27 -8.45 -1.03
C LEU A 178 -3.65 -8.70 -2.41
N PRO A 179 -3.78 -9.93 -2.95
CA PRO A 179 -3.46 -10.22 -4.34
C PRO A 179 -4.33 -9.39 -5.30
N GLU A 180 -3.82 -9.13 -6.51
CA GLU A 180 -4.52 -8.37 -7.54
C GLU A 180 -5.90 -8.96 -7.89
N SER A 181 -6.03 -10.28 -7.92
CA SER A 181 -7.31 -10.96 -8.15
C SER A 181 -8.40 -10.61 -7.12
N TRP A 182 -8.01 -10.35 -5.87
CA TRP A 182 -8.92 -9.87 -4.83
C TRP A 182 -9.28 -8.40 -5.04
N ILE A 183 -8.29 -7.58 -5.37
CA ILE A 183 -8.48 -6.15 -5.67
C ILE A 183 -9.47 -6.00 -6.83
N GLU A 184 -9.21 -6.66 -7.95
CA GLU A 184 -10.10 -6.66 -9.13
C GLU A 184 -11.53 -7.11 -8.81
N ARG A 185 -11.69 -8.01 -7.84
CA ARG A 185 -13.00 -8.56 -7.45
C ARG A 185 -13.75 -7.68 -6.48
N THR A 186 -13.05 -6.90 -5.65
CA THR A 186 -13.64 -6.18 -4.51
C THR A 186 -13.51 -4.65 -4.60
N SER A 187 -12.75 -4.13 -5.55
CA SER A 187 -12.66 -2.68 -5.81
C SER A 187 -14.01 -2.15 -6.30
N LEU A 188 -14.39 -0.98 -5.81
CA LEU A 188 -15.61 -0.25 -6.17
C LEU A 188 -15.44 0.46 -7.53
N ASP A 189 -15.07 -0.31 -8.55
CA ASP A 189 -14.88 0.21 -9.90
C ASP A 189 -16.21 0.51 -10.58
N GLU A 190 -16.21 1.52 -11.45
CA GLU A 190 -17.37 1.92 -12.24
C GLU A 190 -18.00 0.74 -13.00
N GLY A 191 -19.31 0.61 -12.88
CA GLY A 191 -20.10 -0.44 -13.50
C GLY A 191 -20.05 -1.81 -12.81
N LYS A 192 -19.24 -1.98 -11.77
CA LYS A 192 -19.20 -3.24 -11.00
C LYS A 192 -20.18 -3.23 -9.84
N CYS A 193 -20.83 -4.38 -9.63
CA CYS A 193 -21.67 -4.64 -8.46
C CYS A 193 -20.84 -5.38 -7.41
N VAL A 194 -20.52 -4.72 -6.30
CA VAL A 194 -19.54 -5.18 -5.32
C VAL A 194 -20.13 -5.25 -3.91
N PRO A 195 -19.85 -6.30 -3.12
CA PRO A 195 -20.21 -6.36 -1.71
C PRO A 195 -19.53 -5.24 -0.90
N CYS A 196 -20.30 -4.56 -0.07
CA CYS A 196 -19.82 -3.47 0.77
C CYS A 196 -20.52 -3.43 2.11
N VAL A 197 -19.97 -2.66 3.03
CA VAL A 197 -20.66 -2.18 4.23
C VAL A 197 -21.02 -0.73 3.99
N SER A 198 -22.31 -0.43 4.04
CA SER A 198 -22.84 0.91 3.84
C SER A 198 -23.29 1.52 5.16
N LEU A 199 -22.83 2.72 5.46
CA LEU A 199 -23.38 3.58 6.49
C LEU A 199 -24.27 4.63 5.82
N TYR A 200 -25.53 4.67 6.16
CA TYR A 200 -26.47 5.70 5.74
C TYR A 200 -26.70 6.69 6.88
N VAL A 201 -26.56 7.97 6.55
CA VAL A 201 -26.81 9.08 7.45
C VAL A 201 -27.92 9.94 6.87
N THR A 202 -29.05 10.07 7.56
CA THR A 202 -30.11 10.99 7.16
C THR A 202 -29.92 12.31 7.86
N VAL A 203 -29.86 13.39 7.09
CA VAL A 203 -29.65 14.74 7.57
C VAL A 203 -30.85 15.63 7.19
N ASP A 204 -31.06 16.66 7.95
CA ASP A 204 -31.93 17.76 7.61
C ASP A 204 -31.18 18.76 6.70
N ASP A 205 -31.73 19.08 5.54
CA ASP A 205 -31.03 19.84 4.50
C ASP A 205 -30.75 21.30 4.88
N GLU A 206 -31.56 21.86 5.80
CA GLU A 206 -31.42 23.27 6.23
C GLU A 206 -30.37 23.40 7.36
N THR A 207 -30.43 22.48 8.32
CA THR A 207 -29.62 22.56 9.56
C THR A 207 -28.41 21.67 9.54
N MET A 208 -28.33 20.75 8.59
CA MET A 208 -27.33 19.66 8.51
C MET A 208 -27.33 18.76 9.75
N ALA A 209 -28.39 18.77 10.54
CA ALA A 209 -28.51 17.97 11.73
C ALA A 209 -28.76 16.49 11.37
N VAL A 210 -27.98 15.60 11.94
CA VAL A 210 -28.18 14.16 11.78
C VAL A 210 -29.47 13.73 12.48
N GLN A 211 -30.39 13.16 11.73
CA GLN A 211 -31.67 12.66 12.21
C GLN A 211 -31.64 11.15 12.52
N SER A 212 -30.95 10.37 11.70
CA SER A 212 -30.80 8.93 11.89
C SER A 212 -29.57 8.37 11.20
N THR A 213 -29.12 7.22 11.65
CA THR A 213 -28.05 6.44 11.02
C THR A 213 -28.47 4.98 10.90
N GLU A 214 -28.02 4.33 9.83
CA GLU A 214 -28.25 2.91 9.59
C GLU A 214 -27.03 2.29 8.92
N THR A 215 -26.60 1.10 9.38
CA THR A 215 -25.54 0.34 8.74
C THR A 215 -26.14 -0.89 8.07
N ARG A 216 -25.73 -1.16 6.83
CA ARG A 216 -26.16 -2.31 6.05
C ARG A 216 -24.97 -3.06 5.47
N VAL A 217 -25.15 -4.37 5.32
CA VAL A 217 -24.28 -5.25 4.52
C VAL A 217 -25.03 -5.55 3.24
N GLU A 218 -24.51 -5.08 2.12
CA GLU A 218 -25.22 -5.12 0.85
C GLU A 218 -24.24 -5.10 -0.34
N LYS A 219 -24.75 -5.08 -1.56
CA LYS A 219 -23.98 -4.79 -2.78
C LYS A 219 -24.39 -3.44 -3.31
N ILE A 220 -23.45 -2.71 -3.86
CA ILE A 220 -23.71 -1.48 -4.62
C ILE A 220 -23.13 -1.60 -6.03
N THR A 221 -23.77 -0.89 -6.96
CA THR A 221 -23.20 -0.65 -8.29
C THR A 221 -22.72 0.79 -8.36
N VAL A 222 -21.41 0.98 -8.56
CA VAL A 222 -20.83 2.32 -8.67
C VAL A 222 -21.10 2.88 -10.06
N LYS A 223 -21.64 4.07 -10.11
CA LYS A 223 -21.98 4.77 -11.36
C LYS A 223 -20.79 5.46 -11.98
N HIS A 224 -19.97 6.15 -11.15
CA HIS A 224 -18.85 6.93 -11.61
C HIS A 224 -17.67 6.84 -10.64
N ASN A 225 -16.47 6.69 -11.19
CA ASN A 225 -15.23 6.91 -10.46
C ASN A 225 -14.66 8.25 -10.89
N LEU A 226 -14.98 9.30 -10.14
CA LEU A 226 -14.47 10.63 -10.38
C LEU A 226 -12.98 10.70 -10.01
N ARG A 227 -12.23 11.51 -10.76
CA ARG A 227 -10.79 11.70 -10.51
C ARG A 227 -10.58 13.13 -10.07
N TYR A 228 -10.20 13.31 -8.79
CA TYR A 228 -10.17 14.65 -8.19
C TYR A 228 -9.19 15.58 -8.92
N ASP A 229 -8.08 15.05 -9.41
CA ASP A 229 -7.08 15.78 -10.19
C ASP A 229 -7.61 16.26 -11.57
N LEU A 230 -8.71 15.67 -12.06
CA LEU A 230 -9.38 16.09 -13.29
C LEU A 230 -10.55 17.05 -13.02
N ILE A 231 -11.21 16.94 -11.87
CA ILE A 231 -12.43 17.72 -11.58
C ILE A 231 -12.19 18.91 -10.64
N HIS A 232 -11.03 19.02 -9.99
CA HIS A 232 -10.78 20.04 -8.96
C HIS A 232 -10.86 21.50 -9.47
N GLU A 233 -10.62 21.72 -10.77
CA GLU A 233 -10.77 23.04 -11.38
C GLU A 233 -12.24 23.41 -11.63
N GLU A 234 -13.13 22.42 -11.78
CA GLU A 234 -14.56 22.61 -12.04
C GLU A 234 -15.38 22.62 -10.75
N VAL A 235 -15.01 21.81 -9.76
CA VAL A 235 -15.70 21.71 -8.47
C VAL A 235 -15.14 22.78 -7.53
N THR A 236 -15.67 23.98 -7.63
CA THR A 236 -15.32 25.11 -6.77
C THR A 236 -16.52 25.51 -5.89
N PRO A 237 -16.30 26.16 -4.73
CA PRO A 237 -17.40 26.66 -3.90
C PRO A 237 -18.40 27.51 -4.69
N GLU A 238 -17.92 28.37 -5.58
CA GLU A 238 -18.76 29.22 -6.41
C GLU A 238 -19.61 28.43 -7.42
N ALA A 239 -19.03 27.38 -8.02
CA ALA A 239 -19.74 26.50 -8.95
C ALA A 239 -20.83 25.68 -8.24
N ILE A 240 -20.55 25.23 -7.02
CA ILE A 240 -21.53 24.53 -6.16
C ILE A 240 -22.69 25.50 -5.81
N GLU A 241 -22.37 26.67 -5.24
CA GLU A 241 -23.39 27.68 -4.84
C GLU A 241 -24.27 28.14 -6.00
N ASN A 242 -23.68 28.27 -7.20
CA ASN A 242 -24.41 28.73 -8.39
C ASN A 242 -25.10 27.58 -9.16
N GLY A 243 -24.91 26.32 -8.77
CA GLY A 243 -25.46 25.16 -9.47
C GLY A 243 -24.93 25.00 -10.90
N THR A 244 -23.67 25.37 -11.16
CA THR A 244 -23.06 25.37 -12.50
C THR A 244 -22.12 24.21 -12.75
N LEU A 245 -22.12 23.21 -11.86
CA LEU A 245 -21.29 22.01 -12.03
C LEU A 245 -21.71 21.22 -13.28
N THR A 246 -20.72 20.80 -14.06
CA THR A 246 -20.89 19.97 -15.28
C THR A 246 -20.36 18.56 -15.15
N VAL A 247 -19.71 18.25 -14.02
CA VAL A 247 -19.15 16.92 -13.74
C VAL A 247 -20.27 15.89 -13.54
N PRO A 248 -20.00 14.60 -13.81
CA PRO A 248 -20.91 13.54 -13.39
C PRO A 248 -21.22 13.64 -11.88
N CYS A 249 -22.41 13.25 -11.48
CA CYS A 249 -22.89 13.36 -10.09
C CYS A 249 -22.91 14.80 -9.54
N ALA A 250 -23.08 15.81 -10.39
CA ALA A 250 -23.14 17.21 -9.99
C ALA A 250 -24.26 17.54 -8.98
N HIS A 251 -25.30 16.72 -8.94
CA HIS A 251 -26.41 16.89 -8.00
C HIS A 251 -26.16 16.27 -6.62
N GLU A 252 -25.15 15.43 -6.53
CA GLU A 252 -24.75 14.71 -5.31
C GLU A 252 -23.55 15.38 -4.63
N ILE A 253 -22.82 16.23 -5.33
CA ILE A 253 -21.69 17.04 -4.84
C ILE A 253 -22.19 18.37 -4.29
#